data_9530c525069077ecb4326b5ff3cd39ac
#
_entry.id   9530c525069077ecb4326b5ff3cd39ac
#
_cell.length_a   1.000
_cell.length_b   1.000
_cell.length_c   1.000
_cell.angle_alpha   90.00
_cell.angle_beta   90.00
_cell.angle_gamma   90.00
#
_symmetry.space_group_name_H-M   'P 1'
#
loop_
_entity.id
_entity.type
_entity.pdbx_description
1 polymer ?
#
loop_
_entity_poly.entity_id
_entity_poly.type
_entity_poly.pdbx_seq_one_letter_code
_entity_poly.pdbx_strand_id
1 'polypeptide(L)'
;MNLLQNPLDPILWTVRRHEQDVINLYNYLSGLMRISTKDYFLNFGYWNEEINSPREAQLSLCSLIADVSNLYSARTVLDIGSGFSVPAFYWKSLINSLNIICLDVNLRQLKFGVSLQGHLKDKKKKTTMTVHSSKDNAQEFSSSFEAELVNLERAEKLSYVNATSTALPFADNSVDRIIALESAQHFRPINEFFMQSNRVLEKNGIFVMAMPIIHDQERLRRNDIYSGMISLVSLFFKLGILTFSWMSEHYNLDFIKSKMGNAGFQLEEIKLIGPHVYEPLSKYYIQNREKLKQAISKEYPPYVEKVLYKSILKMNELSEERVIDYAVIKATK
;
A
#
# COMPACT_ATOMS: atom_id res chain seq x y z
N MET A 1 -16.78 -16.93 -1.35
CA MET A 1 -15.96 -18.15 -1.14
C MET A 1 -15.25 -17.98 0.19
N ASN A 2 -15.64 -18.74 1.23
CA ASN A 2 -15.07 -18.61 2.59
C ASN A 2 -13.58 -19.01 2.54
N LEU A 3 -12.70 -18.00 2.55
CA LEU A 3 -11.24 -18.17 2.64
C LEU A 3 -10.77 -18.60 4.04
N LEU A 4 -11.65 -18.45 5.04
CA LEU A 4 -11.35 -18.81 6.42
C LEU A 4 -11.77 -20.26 6.66
N GLN A 5 -10.82 -21.14 6.82
CA GLN A 5 -11.06 -22.49 7.36
C GLN A 5 -11.15 -22.47 8.89
N ASN A 6 -10.49 -21.49 9.54
CA ASN A 6 -10.51 -21.29 10.98
C ASN A 6 -10.60 -19.78 11.30
N PRO A 7 -11.43 -19.36 12.28
CA PRO A 7 -11.51 -17.96 12.74
C PRO A 7 -10.19 -17.36 13.23
N LEU A 8 -9.22 -18.21 13.61
CA LEU A 8 -7.89 -17.81 14.07
C LEU A 8 -6.90 -17.59 12.92
N ASP A 9 -7.22 -17.99 11.69
CA ASP A 9 -6.30 -17.88 10.56
C ASP A 9 -5.74 -16.46 10.35
N PRO A 10 -6.54 -15.37 10.40
CA PRO A 10 -6.00 -14.02 10.25
C PRO A 10 -4.96 -13.67 11.31
N ILE A 11 -5.16 -14.11 12.55
CA ILE A 11 -4.19 -13.89 13.64
C ILE A 11 -2.91 -14.68 13.37
N LEU A 12 -3.02 -15.94 12.93
CA LEU A 12 -1.87 -16.77 12.62
C LEU A 12 -1.06 -16.17 11.45
N TRP A 13 -1.70 -15.63 10.42
CA TRP A 13 -1.03 -14.99 9.30
C TRP A 13 -0.26 -13.75 9.75
N THR A 14 -0.82 -12.93 10.63
CA THR A 14 -0.12 -11.74 11.16
C THR A 14 1.04 -12.07 12.08
N VAL A 15 1.05 -13.24 12.70
CA VAL A 15 2.15 -13.70 13.57
C VAL A 15 3.26 -14.37 12.77
N ARG A 16 2.94 -15.31 11.88
CA ARG A 16 3.93 -16.05 11.08
C ARG A 16 4.59 -15.18 10.02
N ARG A 17 3.80 -14.39 9.29
CA ARG A 17 4.24 -13.42 8.27
C ARG A 17 5.10 -14.01 7.16
N HIS A 18 4.91 -15.28 6.81
CA HIS A 18 5.49 -15.84 5.59
C HIS A 18 4.81 -15.23 4.36
N GLU A 19 5.46 -15.27 3.21
CA GLU A 19 4.91 -14.74 1.96
C GLU A 19 3.49 -15.26 1.66
N GLN A 20 3.25 -16.55 1.90
CA GLN A 20 1.91 -17.14 1.76
C GLN A 20 0.90 -16.58 2.77
N ASP A 21 1.33 -16.23 4.00
CA ASP A 21 0.47 -15.60 5.01
C ASP A 21 0.07 -14.17 4.57
N VAL A 22 1.01 -13.43 3.97
CA VAL A 22 0.75 -12.10 3.37
C VAL A 22 -0.29 -12.24 2.24
N ILE A 23 -0.10 -13.18 1.31
CA ILE A 23 -1.06 -13.45 0.23
C ILE A 23 -2.46 -13.76 0.79
N ASN A 24 -2.55 -14.64 1.78
CA ASN A 24 -3.81 -15.05 2.38
C ASN A 24 -4.52 -13.88 3.07
N LEU A 25 -3.76 -13.08 3.83
CA LEU A 25 -4.31 -11.92 4.52
C LEU A 25 -4.85 -10.88 3.53
N TYR A 26 -4.09 -10.54 2.49
CA TYR A 26 -4.55 -9.59 1.48
C TYR A 26 -5.71 -10.13 0.64
N ASN A 27 -5.78 -11.42 0.38
CA ASN A 27 -6.96 -12.04 -0.24
C ASN A 27 -8.22 -11.88 0.63
N TYR A 28 -8.06 -11.78 1.96
CA TYR A 28 -9.14 -11.53 2.90
C TYR A 28 -9.44 -10.04 3.10
N LEU A 29 -8.41 -9.22 3.34
CA LEU A 29 -8.54 -7.81 3.69
C LEU A 29 -8.86 -6.90 2.51
N SER A 30 -8.47 -7.24 1.28
CA SER A 30 -8.71 -6.38 0.12
C SER A 30 -10.20 -6.06 -0.08
N GLY A 31 -11.09 -7.02 0.18
CA GLY A 31 -12.53 -6.78 0.18
C GLY A 31 -12.97 -5.81 1.26
N LEU A 32 -12.43 -5.95 2.47
CA LEU A 32 -12.71 -5.05 3.60
C LEU A 32 -12.25 -3.63 3.31
N MET A 33 -11.02 -3.46 2.76
CA MET A 33 -10.49 -2.16 2.37
C MET A 33 -11.39 -1.52 1.30
N ARG A 34 -11.76 -2.26 0.26
CA ARG A 34 -12.67 -1.80 -0.80
C ARG A 34 -14.01 -1.29 -0.25
N ILE A 35 -14.61 -2.01 0.70
CA ILE A 35 -15.86 -1.59 1.33
C ILE A 35 -15.65 -0.31 2.14
N SER A 36 -14.55 -0.21 2.86
CA SER A 36 -14.24 0.90 3.76
C SER A 36 -13.87 2.18 3.02
N THR A 37 -13.15 2.08 1.90
CA THR A 37 -12.69 3.23 1.10
C THR A 37 -13.56 3.49 -0.13
N LYS A 38 -14.42 2.54 -0.50
CA LYS A 38 -15.22 2.52 -1.73
C LYS A 38 -14.36 2.55 -3.00
N ASP A 39 -13.13 2.08 -2.91
CA ASP A 39 -12.17 2.05 -4.00
C ASP A 39 -11.28 0.79 -3.94
N TYR A 40 -10.46 0.60 -4.96
CA TYR A 40 -9.51 -0.50 -5.08
C TYR A 40 -8.07 -0.13 -4.71
N PHE A 41 -7.82 1.12 -4.28
CA PHE A 41 -6.55 1.46 -3.66
C PHE A 41 -6.39 0.72 -2.33
N LEU A 42 -5.16 0.27 -2.06
CA LEU A 42 -4.83 -0.44 -0.81
C LEU A 42 -3.96 0.39 0.13
N ASN A 43 -3.67 1.66 -0.21
CA ASN A 43 -2.89 2.55 0.64
C ASN A 43 -3.77 3.37 1.59
N PHE A 44 -3.19 3.87 2.68
CA PHE A 44 -3.88 4.66 3.71
C PHE A 44 -4.24 6.07 3.24
N GLY A 45 -3.51 6.61 2.24
CA GLY A 45 -3.70 7.96 1.74
C GLY A 45 -2.89 9.02 2.48
N TYR A 46 -2.71 10.17 1.82
CA TYR A 46 -2.12 11.39 2.37
C TYR A 46 -3.20 12.47 2.44
N TRP A 47 -3.54 12.89 3.64
CA TRP A 47 -4.63 13.82 3.91
C TRP A 47 -4.13 15.23 4.16
N ASN A 48 -4.88 16.21 3.69
CA ASN A 48 -4.75 17.63 4.03
C ASN A 48 -6.14 18.21 4.35
N GLU A 49 -6.22 19.50 4.60
CA GLU A 49 -7.46 20.18 4.99
C GLU A 49 -8.56 20.17 3.90
N GLU A 50 -8.19 20.01 2.64
CA GLU A 50 -9.11 20.01 1.50
C GLU A 50 -9.67 18.61 1.21
N ILE A 51 -9.04 17.56 1.71
CA ILE A 51 -9.37 16.16 1.44
C ILE A 51 -10.44 15.65 2.38
N ASN A 52 -11.55 15.19 1.82
CA ASN A 52 -12.73 14.75 2.57
C ASN A 52 -13.06 13.26 2.43
N SER A 53 -12.36 12.53 1.59
CA SER A 53 -12.60 11.11 1.34
C SER A 53 -11.32 10.28 1.30
N PRO A 54 -11.38 8.98 1.67
CA PRO A 54 -10.23 8.08 1.58
C PRO A 54 -9.67 8.01 0.16
N ARG A 55 -10.53 8.02 -0.86
CA ARG A 55 -10.11 7.98 -2.25
C ARG A 55 -9.25 9.20 -2.63
N GLU A 56 -9.69 10.40 -2.30
CA GLU A 56 -8.91 11.63 -2.55
C GLU A 56 -7.56 11.57 -1.81
N ALA A 57 -7.54 11.08 -0.58
CA ALA A 57 -6.31 10.88 0.17
C ALA A 57 -5.38 9.85 -0.48
N GLN A 58 -5.93 8.75 -0.98
CA GLN A 58 -5.18 7.71 -1.67
C GLN A 58 -4.56 8.22 -2.98
N LEU A 59 -5.30 9.02 -3.75
CA LEU A 59 -4.79 9.71 -4.94
C LEU A 59 -3.71 10.74 -4.56
N SER A 60 -3.92 11.50 -3.48
CA SER A 60 -2.95 12.48 -2.98
C SER A 60 -1.63 11.81 -2.59
N LEU A 61 -1.66 10.64 -1.95
CA LEU A 61 -0.45 9.87 -1.66
C LEU A 61 0.23 9.40 -2.96
N CYS A 62 -0.53 8.92 -3.94
CA CYS A 62 0.02 8.53 -5.24
C CYS A 62 0.68 9.72 -5.97
N SER A 63 0.10 10.93 -5.86
CA SER A 63 0.69 12.17 -6.41
C SER A 63 1.99 12.51 -5.68
N LEU A 64 2.00 12.46 -4.36
CA LEU A 64 3.21 12.69 -3.55
C LEU A 64 4.34 11.73 -3.95
N ILE A 65 4.02 10.45 -4.17
CA ILE A 65 5.00 9.45 -4.62
C ILE A 65 5.50 9.76 -6.04
N ALA A 66 4.62 10.19 -6.95
CA ALA A 66 5.01 10.61 -8.29
C ALA A 66 6.00 11.78 -8.27
N ASP A 67 5.75 12.77 -7.42
CA ASP A 67 6.61 13.94 -7.27
C ASP A 67 7.97 13.56 -6.65
N VAL A 68 7.97 12.83 -5.52
CA VAL A 68 9.18 12.40 -4.81
C VAL A 68 10.07 11.52 -5.71
N SER A 69 9.47 10.63 -6.51
CA SER A 69 10.19 9.76 -7.43
C SER A 69 10.53 10.44 -8.77
N ASN A 70 10.11 11.69 -8.97
CA ASN A 70 10.29 12.41 -10.23
C ASN A 70 9.83 11.59 -11.45
N LEU A 71 8.58 11.09 -11.41
CA LEU A 71 8.04 10.22 -12.44
C LEU A 71 7.94 10.89 -13.82
N TYR A 72 7.78 12.22 -13.87
CA TYR A 72 7.67 12.95 -15.13
C TYR A 72 8.93 12.88 -15.99
N SER A 73 10.08 12.53 -15.40
CA SER A 73 11.34 12.29 -16.11
C SER A 73 11.68 10.81 -16.27
N ALA A 74 10.81 9.92 -15.80
CA ALA A 74 11.04 8.49 -15.83
C ALA A 74 10.71 7.87 -17.18
N ARG A 75 11.36 6.75 -17.50
CA ARG A 75 11.09 5.91 -18.67
C ARG A 75 10.43 4.60 -18.29
N THR A 76 11.00 3.94 -17.28
CA THR A 76 10.56 2.61 -16.85
C THR A 76 10.50 2.53 -15.34
N VAL A 77 9.32 2.29 -14.82
CA VAL A 77 9.03 2.15 -13.38
C VAL A 77 8.77 0.68 -13.06
N LEU A 78 9.39 0.19 -12.02
CA LEU A 78 9.06 -1.08 -11.37
C LEU A 78 8.29 -0.78 -10.07
N ASP A 79 6.99 -1.10 -10.06
CA ASP A 79 6.11 -0.99 -8.91
C ASP A 79 6.10 -2.34 -8.17
N ILE A 80 6.80 -2.41 -7.02
CA ILE A 80 7.01 -3.66 -6.26
C ILE A 80 5.99 -3.78 -5.13
N GLY A 81 5.20 -4.86 -5.18
CA GLY A 81 4.05 -5.05 -4.32
C GLY A 81 2.86 -4.20 -4.78
N SER A 82 2.62 -4.20 -6.09
CA SER A 82 1.63 -3.34 -6.77
C SER A 82 0.17 -3.64 -6.40
N GLY A 83 -0.10 -4.76 -5.74
CA GLY A 83 -1.44 -5.17 -5.36
C GLY A 83 -2.40 -5.24 -6.56
N PHE A 84 -3.50 -4.50 -6.51
CA PHE A 84 -4.44 -4.35 -7.63
C PHE A 84 -3.91 -3.43 -8.75
N SER A 85 -2.71 -2.89 -8.60
CA SER A 85 -2.04 -2.00 -9.55
C SER A 85 -2.78 -0.67 -9.82
N VAL A 86 -3.66 -0.24 -8.93
CA VAL A 86 -4.44 1.00 -9.10
C VAL A 86 -3.54 2.24 -9.08
N PRO A 87 -2.52 2.36 -8.20
CA PRO A 87 -1.55 3.44 -8.28
C PRO A 87 -0.83 3.50 -9.64
N ALA A 88 -0.47 2.36 -10.22
CA ALA A 88 0.17 2.30 -11.54
C ALA A 88 -0.75 2.81 -12.65
N PHE A 89 -2.06 2.51 -12.60
CA PHE A 89 -3.03 3.10 -13.53
C PHE A 89 -3.08 4.62 -13.41
N TYR A 90 -3.10 5.12 -12.17
CA TYR A 90 -3.09 6.56 -11.92
C TYR A 90 -1.85 7.22 -12.50
N TRP A 91 -0.64 6.73 -12.22
CA TRP A 91 0.61 7.28 -12.77
C TRP A 91 0.65 7.19 -14.29
N LYS A 92 0.17 6.09 -14.86
CA LYS A 92 0.11 5.92 -16.32
C LYS A 92 -0.88 6.91 -16.96
N SER A 93 -1.96 7.28 -16.27
CA SER A 93 -2.90 8.30 -16.76
C SER A 93 -2.32 9.71 -16.78
N LEU A 94 -1.42 10.01 -15.83
CA LEU A 94 -0.69 11.28 -15.78
C LEU A 94 0.42 11.36 -16.82
N ILE A 95 1.09 10.22 -17.09
CA ILE A 95 2.30 10.18 -17.92
C ILE A 95 2.17 9.00 -18.90
N ASN A 96 1.55 9.27 -20.05
CA ASN A 96 1.23 8.22 -21.03
C ASN A 96 2.46 7.51 -21.63
N SER A 97 3.62 8.19 -21.70
CA SER A 97 4.88 7.62 -22.20
C SER A 97 5.54 6.64 -21.23
N LEU A 98 5.12 6.61 -19.96
CA LEU A 98 5.77 5.83 -18.91
C LEU A 98 5.56 4.32 -19.09
N ASN A 99 6.62 3.53 -19.08
CA ASN A 99 6.53 2.08 -18.98
C ASN A 99 6.42 1.70 -17.50
N ILE A 100 5.34 1.03 -17.10
CA ILE A 100 5.17 0.57 -15.72
C ILE A 100 5.06 -0.95 -15.71
N ILE A 101 5.90 -1.56 -14.87
CA ILE A 101 5.92 -2.98 -14.58
C ILE A 101 5.37 -3.17 -13.17
N CYS A 102 4.19 -3.76 -13.05
CA CYS A 102 3.55 -4.11 -11.79
C CYS A 102 4.02 -5.49 -11.36
N LEU A 103 4.74 -5.56 -10.25
CA LEU A 103 5.22 -6.81 -9.68
C LEU A 103 4.52 -7.08 -8.35
N ASP A 104 3.95 -8.28 -8.20
CA ASP A 104 3.37 -8.72 -6.94
C ASP A 104 3.49 -10.26 -6.81
N VAL A 105 3.64 -10.72 -5.59
CA VAL A 105 3.62 -12.15 -5.25
C VAL A 105 2.20 -12.72 -5.31
N ASN A 106 1.19 -11.89 -5.10
CA ASN A 106 -0.22 -12.28 -5.13
C ASN A 106 -0.78 -12.28 -6.55
N LEU A 107 -0.66 -13.43 -7.22
CA LEU A 107 -1.19 -13.63 -8.58
C LEU A 107 -2.67 -13.25 -8.73
N ARG A 108 -3.49 -13.42 -7.66
CA ARG A 108 -4.91 -13.09 -7.71
C ARG A 108 -5.13 -11.59 -7.85
N GLN A 109 -4.34 -10.77 -7.14
CA GLN A 109 -4.40 -9.32 -7.25
C GLN A 109 -3.93 -8.84 -8.62
N LEU A 110 -2.84 -9.38 -9.15
CA LEU A 110 -2.39 -9.08 -10.52
C LEU A 110 -3.43 -9.44 -11.59
N LYS A 111 -4.06 -10.62 -11.48
CA LYS A 111 -5.15 -11.00 -12.39
C LYS A 111 -6.33 -10.03 -12.33
N PHE A 112 -6.64 -9.50 -11.15
CA PHE A 112 -7.65 -8.46 -11.01
C PHE A 112 -7.23 -7.17 -11.74
N GLY A 113 -5.98 -6.71 -11.57
CA GLY A 113 -5.43 -5.56 -12.30
C GLY A 113 -5.53 -5.72 -13.82
N VAL A 114 -5.17 -6.91 -14.34
CA VAL A 114 -5.33 -7.24 -15.78
C VAL A 114 -6.80 -7.17 -16.21
N SER A 115 -7.72 -7.70 -15.40
CA SER A 115 -9.16 -7.65 -15.67
C SER A 115 -9.68 -6.22 -15.68
N LEU A 116 -9.26 -5.39 -14.72
CA LEU A 116 -9.61 -3.96 -14.66
C LEU A 116 -9.16 -3.24 -15.93
N GLN A 117 -7.94 -3.48 -16.40
CA GLN A 117 -7.43 -2.95 -17.66
C GLN A 117 -8.28 -3.36 -18.87
N GLY A 118 -8.77 -4.60 -18.90
CA GLY A 118 -9.65 -5.12 -19.96
C GLY A 118 -10.99 -4.38 -20.00
N HIS A 119 -11.62 -4.21 -18.86
CA HIS A 119 -12.91 -3.50 -18.75
C HIS A 119 -12.83 -2.04 -19.21
N LEU A 120 -11.72 -1.36 -18.89
CA LEU A 120 -11.46 0.01 -19.36
C LEU A 120 -11.40 0.09 -20.89
N LYS A 121 -10.78 -0.90 -21.55
CA LYS A 121 -10.69 -0.95 -23.03
C LYS A 121 -12.03 -1.25 -23.71
N ASP A 122 -12.85 -2.12 -23.14
CA ASP A 122 -14.14 -2.51 -23.74
C ASP A 122 -15.17 -1.38 -23.64
N LYS A 123 -15.16 -0.57 -22.58
CA LYS A 123 -15.96 0.65 -22.49
C LYS A 123 -15.61 1.64 -23.59
N LYS A 124 -14.33 1.85 -23.88
CA LYS A 124 -13.88 2.73 -24.98
C LYS A 124 -14.48 2.34 -26.32
N LYS A 125 -14.62 1.04 -26.61
CA LYS A 125 -15.32 0.56 -27.81
C LYS A 125 -16.81 0.84 -27.80
N LYS A 126 -17.47 0.77 -26.62
CA LYS A 126 -18.92 1.00 -26.49
C LYS A 126 -19.27 2.48 -26.50
N THR A 127 -18.48 3.35 -25.87
CA THR A 127 -18.72 4.81 -25.85
C THR A 127 -18.59 5.43 -27.25
N THR A 128 -17.81 4.82 -28.13
CA THR A 128 -17.71 5.24 -29.54
C THR A 128 -18.92 4.80 -30.38
N MET A 129 -19.81 3.94 -29.85
CA MET A 129 -20.92 3.36 -30.63
C MET A 129 -22.34 3.69 -30.16
N THR A 130 -22.55 4.36 -29.01
CA THR A 130 -23.95 4.60 -28.57
C THR A 130 -24.11 5.90 -27.79
N VAL A 131 -24.58 6.91 -28.52
CA VAL A 131 -25.51 7.89 -27.97
C VAL A 131 -26.91 7.32 -28.24
N HIS A 132 -27.53 6.65 -27.24
CA HIS A 132 -28.95 6.62 -26.94
C HIS A 132 -29.37 5.52 -25.96
N SER A 133 -30.08 6.00 -24.90
CA SER A 133 -31.13 5.33 -24.09
C SER A 133 -30.84 4.01 -23.39
N SER A 134 -30.92 3.93 -22.08
CA SER A 134 -32.08 3.75 -21.20
C SER A 134 -31.65 3.42 -19.76
N LYS A 135 -32.46 3.87 -18.84
CA LYS A 135 -32.34 3.73 -17.38
C LYS A 135 -32.51 2.28 -16.93
N ASP A 136 -31.66 1.83 -16.02
CA ASP A 136 -32.05 0.83 -15.00
C ASP A 136 -31.15 0.89 -13.75
N ASN A 137 -31.78 0.69 -12.60
CA ASN A 137 -31.38 1.03 -11.24
C ASN A 137 -30.43 0.02 -10.55
N ALA A 138 -29.23 -0.21 -11.11
CA ALA A 138 -28.14 -0.91 -10.41
C ALA A 138 -26.87 -0.07 -10.34
N GLN A 139 -26.94 1.23 -10.54
CA GLN A 139 -25.90 2.07 -11.12
C GLN A 139 -25.27 3.13 -10.21
N GLU A 140 -25.75 3.34 -9.00
CA GLU A 140 -25.23 4.44 -8.15
C GLU A 140 -23.85 4.19 -7.51
N PHE A 141 -23.38 2.95 -7.49
CA PHE A 141 -22.07 2.59 -6.88
C PHE A 141 -20.91 2.56 -7.89
N SER A 142 -21.22 2.55 -9.17
CA SER A 142 -20.28 2.40 -10.29
C SER A 142 -19.92 3.75 -10.93
N SER A 143 -20.78 4.75 -10.85
CA SER A 143 -20.69 5.93 -11.71
C SER A 143 -19.56 6.93 -11.36
N SER A 144 -19.17 7.08 -10.09
CA SER A 144 -18.09 8.02 -9.74
C SER A 144 -16.70 7.46 -10.02
N PHE A 145 -16.48 6.18 -9.70
CA PHE A 145 -15.26 5.46 -10.08
C PHE A 145 -15.15 5.33 -11.60
N GLU A 146 -16.27 5.08 -12.27
CA GLU A 146 -16.34 4.94 -13.72
C GLU A 146 -16.11 6.25 -14.48
N ALA A 147 -16.54 7.40 -13.94
CA ALA A 147 -16.35 8.70 -14.60
C ALA A 147 -14.89 9.18 -14.55
N GLU A 148 -14.15 8.87 -13.47
CA GLU A 148 -12.71 9.19 -13.39
C GLU A 148 -11.83 8.12 -14.02
N LEU A 149 -12.27 6.86 -14.08
CA LEU A 149 -11.65 5.84 -14.92
C LEU A 149 -11.68 6.22 -16.41
N VAL A 150 -12.58 7.12 -16.86
CA VAL A 150 -12.55 7.67 -18.21
C VAL A 150 -11.25 8.42 -18.51
N ASN A 151 -10.63 9.07 -17.50
CA ASN A 151 -9.27 9.60 -17.65
C ASN A 151 -8.19 8.51 -17.64
N LEU A 152 -8.44 7.37 -16.96
CA LEU A 152 -7.58 6.18 -17.00
C LEU A 152 -7.71 5.39 -18.32
N GLU A 153 -8.76 5.63 -19.11
CA GLU A 153 -8.95 5.01 -20.46
C GLU A 153 -7.83 5.35 -21.45
N ARG A 154 -7.05 6.41 -21.17
CA ARG A 154 -5.86 6.75 -21.96
C ARG A 154 -4.62 5.94 -21.58
N ALA A 155 -4.67 5.20 -20.45
CA ALA A 155 -3.53 4.40 -20.02
C ALA A 155 -3.26 3.26 -21.01
N GLU A 156 -2.13 3.35 -21.71
CA GLU A 156 -1.58 2.23 -22.46
C GLU A 156 -1.29 1.04 -21.53
N LYS A 157 -1.02 -0.11 -22.11
CA LYS A 157 -0.86 -1.38 -21.41
C LYS A 157 0.21 -1.31 -20.31
N LEU A 158 -0.18 -1.66 -19.07
CA LEU A 158 0.75 -2.01 -18.01
C LEU A 158 1.33 -3.41 -18.25
N SER A 159 2.53 -3.68 -17.74
CA SER A 159 3.13 -5.00 -17.68
C SER A 159 2.95 -5.61 -16.30
N TYR A 160 2.70 -6.92 -16.21
CA TYR A 160 2.45 -7.61 -14.94
C TYR A 160 3.40 -8.78 -14.77
N VAL A 161 4.04 -8.87 -13.61
CA VAL A 161 5.01 -9.91 -13.28
C VAL A 161 4.68 -10.51 -11.91
N ASN A 162 4.39 -11.81 -11.87
CA ASN A 162 4.19 -12.52 -10.61
C ASN A 162 5.54 -13.04 -10.10
N ALA A 163 6.11 -12.35 -9.12
CA ALA A 163 7.40 -12.70 -8.53
C ALA A 163 7.52 -12.14 -7.11
N THR A 164 8.49 -12.65 -6.35
CA THR A 164 8.85 -12.12 -5.03
C THR A 164 9.77 -10.90 -5.16
N SER A 165 9.67 -9.98 -4.21
CA SER A 165 10.53 -8.80 -4.12
C SER A 165 12.00 -9.12 -3.79
N THR A 166 12.27 -10.31 -3.26
CA THR A 166 13.60 -10.77 -2.85
C THR A 166 14.37 -11.53 -3.93
N ALA A 167 13.74 -11.75 -5.11
CA ALA A 167 14.35 -12.38 -6.27
C ALA A 167 13.73 -11.78 -7.55
N LEU A 168 14.15 -10.57 -7.90
CA LEU A 168 13.59 -9.82 -9.02
C LEU A 168 14.03 -10.42 -10.37
N PRO A 169 13.09 -10.83 -11.26
CA PRO A 169 13.40 -11.49 -12.52
C PRO A 169 13.76 -10.50 -13.64
N PHE A 170 14.59 -9.51 -13.33
CA PHE A 170 15.04 -8.47 -14.27
C PHE A 170 16.55 -8.44 -14.34
N ALA A 171 17.06 -7.98 -15.50
CA ALA A 171 18.49 -7.76 -15.69
C ALA A 171 19.01 -6.62 -14.77
N ASP A 172 20.29 -6.61 -14.54
CA ASP A 172 20.96 -5.51 -13.84
C ASP A 172 20.80 -4.21 -14.63
N ASN A 173 20.57 -3.10 -13.89
CA ASN A 173 20.43 -1.75 -14.47
C ASN A 173 19.39 -1.67 -15.59
N SER A 174 18.19 -2.24 -15.37
CA SER A 174 17.14 -2.35 -16.38
C SER A 174 15.94 -1.43 -16.15
N VAL A 175 15.84 -0.75 -15.00
CA VAL A 175 14.76 0.19 -14.69
C VAL A 175 15.35 1.48 -14.10
N ASP A 176 14.74 2.61 -14.39
CA ASP A 176 15.23 3.90 -13.90
C ASP A 176 14.45 4.41 -12.67
N ARG A 177 13.32 3.76 -12.32
CA ARG A 177 12.56 4.02 -11.08
C ARG A 177 12.11 2.72 -10.44
N ILE A 178 12.20 2.68 -9.12
CA ILE A 178 11.59 1.63 -8.30
C ILE A 178 10.71 2.30 -7.27
N ILE A 179 9.47 1.83 -7.17
CA ILE A 179 8.51 2.27 -6.16
C ILE A 179 8.04 1.07 -5.36
N ALA A 180 7.97 1.22 -4.03
CA ALA A 180 7.35 0.27 -3.11
C ALA A 180 6.37 1.03 -2.21
N LEU A 181 5.11 1.14 -2.66
CA LEU A 181 4.06 1.87 -1.94
C LEU A 181 3.29 0.93 -1.02
N GLU A 182 3.48 1.09 0.29
CA GLU A 182 2.86 0.26 1.35
C GLU A 182 3.03 -1.25 1.16
N SER A 183 4.19 -1.65 0.68
CA SER A 183 4.52 -3.05 0.42
C SER A 183 5.79 -3.53 1.14
N ALA A 184 6.79 -2.65 1.29
CA ALA A 184 8.10 -3.00 1.82
C ALA A 184 8.07 -3.50 3.29
N GLN A 185 7.07 -3.11 4.08
CA GLN A 185 6.86 -3.61 5.44
C GLN A 185 6.54 -5.11 5.51
N HIS A 186 6.28 -5.75 4.38
CA HIS A 186 5.99 -7.19 4.29
C HIS A 186 7.16 -8.01 3.74
N PHE A 187 8.22 -7.36 3.24
CA PHE A 187 9.29 -8.05 2.54
C PHE A 187 10.30 -8.67 3.50
N ARG A 188 10.53 -9.97 3.34
CA ARG A 188 11.45 -10.77 4.15
C ARG A 188 12.34 -11.66 3.29
N PRO A 189 13.66 -11.60 3.52
CA PRO A 189 14.38 -10.61 4.33
C PRO A 189 14.49 -9.26 3.58
N ILE A 190 14.33 -8.14 4.30
CA ILE A 190 14.31 -6.81 3.68
C ILE A 190 15.66 -6.41 3.05
N ASN A 191 16.78 -6.93 3.56
CA ASN A 191 18.09 -6.69 2.94
C ASN A 191 18.17 -7.27 1.53
N GLU A 192 17.59 -8.44 1.27
CA GLU A 192 17.53 -9.04 -0.07
C GLU A 192 16.71 -8.15 -1.02
N PHE A 193 15.58 -7.64 -0.54
CA PHE A 193 14.79 -6.68 -1.31
C PHE A 193 15.61 -5.46 -1.71
N PHE A 194 16.36 -4.85 -0.79
CA PHE A 194 17.21 -3.70 -1.12
C PHE A 194 18.35 -4.07 -2.07
N MET A 195 19.01 -5.21 -1.86
CA MET A 195 20.06 -5.69 -2.76
C MET A 195 19.54 -5.92 -4.18
N GLN A 196 18.39 -6.60 -4.32
CA GLN A 196 17.76 -6.83 -5.63
C GLN A 196 17.29 -5.52 -6.26
N SER A 197 16.71 -4.61 -5.48
CA SER A 197 16.31 -3.29 -5.99
C SER A 197 17.52 -2.48 -6.49
N ASN A 198 18.61 -2.45 -5.73
CA ASN A 198 19.84 -1.78 -6.17
C ASN A 198 20.42 -2.44 -7.43
N ARG A 199 20.40 -3.77 -7.52
CA ARG A 199 20.91 -4.50 -8.70
C ARG A 199 20.16 -4.10 -9.98
N VAL A 200 18.81 -4.10 -9.94
CA VAL A 200 18.00 -3.86 -11.15
C VAL A 200 17.85 -2.37 -11.49
N LEU A 201 18.07 -1.47 -10.53
CA LEU A 201 18.01 -0.03 -10.73
C LEU A 201 19.20 0.44 -11.56
N GLU A 202 18.97 1.31 -12.55
CA GLU A 202 20.03 1.96 -13.34
C GLU A 202 20.92 2.86 -12.46
N LYS A 203 22.12 3.15 -12.91
CA LYS A 203 22.97 4.15 -12.25
C LYS A 203 22.26 5.52 -12.26
N ASN A 204 22.27 6.20 -11.13
CA ASN A 204 21.49 7.41 -10.86
C ASN A 204 19.96 7.22 -10.94
N GLY A 205 19.49 5.99 -10.95
CA GLY A 205 18.07 5.68 -10.84
C GLY A 205 17.52 6.03 -9.45
N ILE A 206 16.23 6.31 -9.37
CA ILE A 206 15.58 6.72 -8.11
C ILE A 206 14.77 5.55 -7.56
N PHE A 207 15.00 5.27 -6.28
CA PHE A 207 14.22 4.36 -5.45
C PHE A 207 13.36 5.15 -4.48
N VAL A 208 12.06 4.86 -4.44
CA VAL A 208 11.13 5.45 -3.46
C VAL A 208 10.34 4.34 -2.78
N MET A 209 10.29 4.38 -1.47
CA MET A 209 9.35 3.55 -0.72
C MET A 209 8.56 4.39 0.27
N ALA A 210 7.31 3.98 0.50
CA ALA A 210 6.42 4.59 1.46
C ALA A 210 5.82 3.49 2.33
N MET A 211 6.00 3.60 3.65
CA MET A 211 5.60 2.54 4.58
C MET A 211 5.44 3.03 6.02
N PRO A 212 4.61 2.32 6.80
CA PRO A 212 4.60 2.46 8.25
C PRO A 212 5.95 2.15 8.88
N ILE A 213 6.33 2.97 9.85
CA ILE A 213 7.52 2.75 10.69
C ILE A 213 7.18 2.92 12.16
N ILE A 214 8.04 2.40 13.04
CA ILE A 214 8.01 2.71 14.46
C ILE A 214 9.13 3.71 14.77
N HIS A 215 8.84 4.67 15.65
CA HIS A 215 9.89 5.48 16.23
C HIS A 215 10.67 4.68 17.25
N ASP A 216 11.98 4.68 17.10
CA ASP A 216 12.89 4.16 18.10
C ASP A 216 12.83 5.12 19.30
N GLN A 217 12.00 4.79 20.28
CA GLN A 217 12.06 5.48 21.53
C GLN A 217 13.44 5.15 22.13
N GLU A 218 14.25 6.13 22.44
CA GLU A 218 15.66 6.12 22.91
C GLU A 218 16.10 4.96 23.85
N ARG A 219 15.21 4.05 24.16
CA ARG A 219 15.39 2.94 25.12
C ARG A 219 16.06 1.70 24.53
N LEU A 220 16.16 1.55 23.22
CA LEU A 220 16.91 0.45 22.59
C LEU A 220 18.43 0.73 22.55
N ARG A 221 18.87 1.91 22.98
CA ARG A 221 20.28 2.32 22.96
C ARG A 221 21.15 1.75 24.08
N ARG A 222 20.61 1.01 25.03
CA ARG A 222 21.44 0.32 26.03
C ARG A 222 21.74 -1.09 25.53
N ASN A 223 23.02 -1.35 25.33
CA ASN A 223 23.63 -2.64 24.91
C ASN A 223 23.37 -3.83 25.84
N ASP A 224 22.32 -3.81 26.62
CA ASP A 224 21.95 -4.87 27.55
C ASP A 224 20.86 -5.73 26.94
N ILE A 225 21.11 -7.02 26.79
CA ILE A 225 20.16 -8.03 26.28
C ILE A 225 18.85 -7.99 27.06
N TYR A 226 18.91 -7.75 28.36
CA TYR A 226 17.73 -7.60 29.23
C TYR A 226 16.90 -6.33 28.92
N SER A 227 17.55 -5.21 28.60
CA SER A 227 16.84 -3.97 28.25
C SER A 227 16.18 -4.08 26.89
N GLY A 228 16.78 -4.79 25.93
CA GLY A 228 16.21 -5.08 24.62
C GLY A 228 14.94 -5.93 24.71
N MET A 229 14.93 -6.97 25.55
CA MET A 229 13.77 -7.85 25.74
C MET A 229 12.61 -7.12 26.45
N ILE A 230 12.89 -6.31 27.47
CA ILE A 230 11.90 -5.46 28.14
C ILE A 230 11.32 -4.42 27.17
N SER A 231 12.14 -3.88 26.29
CA SER A 231 11.71 -2.91 25.26
C SER A 231 10.78 -3.54 24.23
N LEU A 232 11.07 -4.76 23.74
CA LEU A 232 10.20 -5.51 22.84
C LEU A 232 8.86 -5.84 23.48
N VAL A 233 8.86 -6.31 24.74
CA VAL A 233 7.64 -6.57 25.50
C VAL A 233 6.83 -5.29 25.70
N SER A 234 7.50 -4.18 26.05
CA SER A 234 6.85 -2.87 26.20
C SER A 234 6.22 -2.39 24.88
N LEU A 235 6.93 -2.55 23.74
CA LEU A 235 6.39 -2.22 22.42
C LEU A 235 5.18 -3.08 22.09
N PHE A 236 5.24 -4.38 22.36
CA PHE A 236 4.12 -5.30 22.16
C PHE A 236 2.87 -4.85 22.92
N PHE A 237 3.03 -4.49 24.20
CA PHE A 237 1.91 -3.94 24.99
C PHE A 237 1.41 -2.60 24.47
N LYS A 238 2.30 -1.71 24.01
CA LYS A 238 1.92 -0.42 23.42
C LYS A 238 1.16 -0.59 22.12
N LEU A 239 1.61 -1.43 21.20
CA LEU A 239 0.93 -1.73 19.94
C LEU A 239 -0.44 -2.37 20.18
N GLY A 240 -0.60 -3.14 21.26
CA GLY A 240 -1.88 -3.74 21.64
C GLY A 240 -2.52 -4.51 20.47
N ILE A 241 -3.73 -4.10 20.07
CA ILE A 241 -4.46 -4.77 18.98
C ILE A 241 -3.73 -4.72 17.65
N LEU A 242 -2.88 -3.70 17.39
CA LEU A 242 -2.13 -3.60 16.14
C LEU A 242 -1.12 -4.71 15.97
N THR A 243 -0.64 -5.31 17.04
CA THR A 243 0.25 -6.49 16.97
C THR A 243 -0.40 -7.63 16.17
N PHE A 244 -1.73 -7.74 16.22
CA PHE A 244 -2.50 -8.82 15.60
C PHE A 244 -3.32 -8.36 14.38
N SER A 245 -3.52 -7.08 14.20
CA SER A 245 -4.33 -6.53 13.10
C SER A 245 -3.51 -5.81 12.06
N TRP A 246 -2.30 -5.42 12.41
CA TRP A 246 -1.37 -4.72 11.53
C TRP A 246 -0.21 -5.62 11.14
N MET A 247 -0.30 -6.23 9.98
CA MET A 247 0.77 -7.06 9.43
C MET A 247 1.90 -6.16 8.92
N SER A 248 2.86 -5.86 9.79
CA SER A 248 4.09 -5.13 9.45
C SER A 248 5.24 -5.70 10.26
N GLU A 249 6.45 -5.63 9.71
CA GLU A 249 7.68 -6.00 10.43
C GLU A 249 8.07 -4.95 11.49
N HIS A 250 7.33 -3.86 11.60
CA HIS A 250 7.57 -2.79 12.56
C HIS A 250 9.00 -2.26 12.52
N TYR A 251 9.53 -2.05 11.32
CA TYR A 251 10.87 -1.51 11.12
C TYR A 251 10.98 -0.09 11.67
N ASN A 252 12.10 0.21 12.32
CA ASN A 252 12.46 1.58 12.65
C ASN A 252 13.30 2.23 11.54
N LEU A 253 13.36 3.54 11.55
CA LEU A 253 14.01 4.30 10.49
C LEU A 253 15.52 4.05 10.41
N ASP A 254 16.21 3.94 11.56
CA ASP A 254 17.66 3.73 11.58
C ASP A 254 18.05 2.33 11.06
N PHE A 255 17.24 1.32 11.36
CA PHE A 255 17.40 0.00 10.77
C PHE A 255 17.26 0.05 9.25
N ILE A 256 16.22 0.71 8.73
CA ILE A 256 16.01 0.87 7.30
C ILE A 256 17.17 1.60 6.63
N LYS A 257 17.60 2.75 7.18
CA LYS A 257 18.75 3.52 6.67
C LYS A 257 20.01 2.65 6.58
N SER A 258 20.30 1.90 7.63
CA SER A 258 21.46 0.99 7.68
C SER A 258 21.38 -0.09 6.60
N LYS A 259 20.21 -0.72 6.42
CA LYS A 259 20.04 -1.77 5.40
C LYS A 259 20.11 -1.23 3.97
N MET A 260 19.55 -0.05 3.71
CA MET A 260 19.65 0.63 2.43
C MET A 260 21.10 1.02 2.11
N GLY A 261 21.82 1.61 3.07
CA GLY A 261 23.23 1.96 2.91
C GLY A 261 24.11 0.72 2.62
N ASN A 262 23.88 -0.39 3.35
CA ASN A 262 24.60 -1.65 3.10
C ASN A 262 24.30 -2.26 1.72
N ALA A 263 23.13 -1.97 1.14
CA ALA A 263 22.78 -2.38 -0.22
C ALA A 263 23.28 -1.42 -1.30
N GLY A 264 24.00 -0.35 -0.94
CA GLY A 264 24.61 0.61 -1.86
C GLY A 264 23.72 1.80 -2.25
N PHE A 265 22.60 2.02 -1.55
CA PHE A 265 21.76 3.20 -1.78
C PHE A 265 22.31 4.44 -1.08
N GLN A 266 22.22 5.58 -1.75
CA GLN A 266 22.45 6.91 -1.18
C GLN A 266 21.09 7.54 -0.84
N LEU A 267 20.85 7.77 0.45
CA LEU A 267 19.63 8.41 0.91
C LEU A 267 19.63 9.89 0.55
N GLU A 268 18.55 10.34 -0.11
CA GLU A 268 18.39 11.74 -0.52
C GLU A 268 17.38 12.48 0.37
N GLU A 269 16.23 11.88 0.62
CA GLU A 269 15.14 12.54 1.34
C GLU A 269 14.34 11.55 2.18
N ILE A 270 13.89 11.99 3.34
CA ILE A 270 12.95 11.28 4.21
C ILE A 270 11.87 12.25 4.66
N LYS A 271 10.62 11.94 4.33
CA LYS A 271 9.44 12.66 4.83
C LYS A 271 8.71 11.78 5.85
N LEU A 272 8.48 12.30 7.04
CA LEU A 272 7.63 11.67 8.05
C LEU A 272 6.26 12.32 7.98
N ILE A 273 5.26 11.55 7.58
CA ILE A 273 3.92 12.06 7.26
C ILE A 273 2.80 11.37 8.06
N GLY A 274 3.15 10.66 9.14
CA GLY A 274 2.19 9.92 9.97
C GLY A 274 0.95 10.72 10.38
N PRO A 275 1.07 11.96 10.88
CA PRO A 275 -0.07 12.81 11.23
C PRO A 275 -1.02 13.10 10.06
N HIS A 276 -0.52 13.11 8.83
CA HIS A 276 -1.32 13.25 7.61
C HIS A 276 -1.90 11.93 7.08
N VAL A 277 -1.59 10.80 7.72
CA VAL A 277 -2.06 9.47 7.32
C VAL A 277 -3.04 8.92 8.34
N TYR A 278 -2.62 8.77 9.59
CA TYR A 278 -3.37 8.00 10.59
C TYR A 278 -4.48 8.80 11.26
N GLU A 279 -4.20 10.04 11.65
CA GLU A 279 -5.14 10.87 12.40
C GLU A 279 -6.39 11.24 11.56
N PRO A 280 -6.25 11.74 10.31
CA PRO A 280 -7.41 12.06 9.49
C PRO A 280 -8.20 10.81 9.05
N LEU A 281 -7.51 9.70 8.78
CA LEU A 281 -8.16 8.43 8.47
C LEU A 281 -9.02 7.95 9.65
N SER A 282 -8.50 8.05 10.86
CA SER A 282 -9.23 7.72 12.09
C SER A 282 -10.46 8.62 12.25
N LYS A 283 -10.29 9.92 12.08
CA LYS A 283 -11.38 10.90 12.15
C LYS A 283 -12.47 10.58 11.12
N TYR A 284 -12.09 10.32 9.88
CA TYR A 284 -13.04 9.91 8.83
C TYR A 284 -13.80 8.65 9.21
N TYR A 285 -13.10 7.61 9.71
CA TYR A 285 -13.75 6.36 10.09
C TYR A 285 -14.74 6.57 11.24
N ILE A 286 -14.37 7.32 12.27
CA ILE A 286 -15.25 7.63 13.42
C ILE A 286 -16.51 8.34 12.94
N GLN A 287 -16.38 9.36 12.11
CA GLN A 287 -17.50 10.14 11.57
C GLN A 287 -18.46 9.31 10.69
N ASN A 288 -17.93 8.33 9.99
CA ASN A 288 -18.70 7.50 9.05
C ASN A 288 -19.00 6.08 9.58
N ARG A 289 -18.72 5.81 10.86
CA ARG A 289 -18.71 4.46 11.44
C ARG A 289 -20.01 3.68 11.20
N GLU A 290 -21.16 4.28 11.42
CA GLU A 290 -22.44 3.56 11.30
C GLU A 290 -22.67 3.09 9.85
N LYS A 291 -22.36 3.91 8.87
CA LYS A 291 -22.47 3.55 7.45
C LYS A 291 -21.48 2.44 7.07
N LEU A 292 -20.24 2.58 7.54
CA LEU A 292 -19.17 1.60 7.26
C LEU A 292 -19.47 0.26 7.95
N LYS A 293 -19.93 0.28 9.20
CA LYS A 293 -20.33 -0.91 9.95
C LYS A 293 -21.47 -1.66 9.24
N GLN A 294 -22.49 -0.95 8.76
CA GLN A 294 -23.58 -1.56 8.00
C GLN A 294 -23.08 -2.20 6.70
N ALA A 295 -22.18 -1.51 5.98
CA ALA A 295 -21.61 -2.03 4.74
C ALA A 295 -20.73 -3.26 5.00
N ILE A 296 -19.83 -3.21 5.98
CA ILE A 296 -18.92 -4.31 6.33
C ILE A 296 -19.71 -5.54 6.82
N SER A 297 -20.75 -5.34 7.64
CA SER A 297 -21.53 -6.45 8.22
C SER A 297 -22.36 -7.22 7.20
N LYS A 298 -22.50 -6.74 5.95
CA LYS A 298 -23.12 -7.48 4.86
C LYS A 298 -22.22 -8.58 4.30
N GLU A 299 -20.90 -8.38 4.33
CA GLU A 299 -19.94 -9.29 3.72
C GLU A 299 -19.01 -9.98 4.75
N TYR A 300 -18.90 -9.41 5.95
CA TYR A 300 -17.98 -9.87 7.01
C TYR A 300 -18.71 -10.10 8.34
N PRO A 301 -18.21 -11.04 9.17
CA PRO A 301 -18.72 -11.22 10.53
C PRO A 301 -18.60 -9.93 11.37
N PRO A 302 -19.53 -9.68 12.32
CA PRO A 302 -19.56 -8.42 13.10
C PRO A 302 -18.28 -8.11 13.90
N TYR A 303 -17.50 -9.13 14.27
CA TYR A 303 -16.25 -8.94 14.99
C TYR A 303 -15.16 -8.27 14.10
N VAL A 304 -15.24 -8.42 12.79
CA VAL A 304 -14.26 -7.83 11.86
C VAL A 304 -14.31 -6.31 11.91
N GLU A 305 -15.50 -5.72 11.89
CA GLU A 305 -15.67 -4.27 12.06
C GLU A 305 -15.16 -3.80 13.43
N LYS A 306 -15.44 -4.55 14.49
CA LYS A 306 -14.98 -4.19 15.85
C LYS A 306 -13.44 -4.19 15.92
N VAL A 307 -12.78 -5.15 15.30
CA VAL A 307 -11.31 -5.22 15.24
C VAL A 307 -10.77 -4.03 14.42
N LEU A 308 -11.33 -3.78 13.24
CA LEU A 308 -10.95 -2.66 12.39
C LEU A 308 -11.09 -1.33 13.12
N TYR A 309 -12.23 -1.07 13.74
CA TYR A 309 -12.47 0.15 14.51
C TYR A 309 -11.45 0.35 15.64
N LYS A 310 -11.21 -0.70 16.45
CA LYS A 310 -10.22 -0.62 17.53
C LYS A 310 -8.80 -0.42 16.99
N SER A 311 -8.47 -1.03 15.85
CA SER A 311 -7.16 -0.86 15.20
C SER A 311 -6.96 0.59 14.73
N ILE A 312 -7.97 1.17 14.10
CA ILE A 312 -7.92 2.57 13.65
C ILE A 312 -7.77 3.54 14.83
N LEU A 313 -8.53 3.34 15.92
CA LEU A 313 -8.37 4.16 17.14
C LEU A 313 -6.96 4.04 17.72
N LYS A 314 -6.42 2.82 17.76
CA LYS A 314 -5.07 2.59 18.30
C LYS A 314 -3.98 3.16 17.40
N MET A 315 -4.18 3.15 16.08
CA MET A 315 -3.27 3.84 15.15
C MET A 315 -3.24 5.35 15.40
N ASN A 316 -4.40 5.97 15.63
CA ASN A 316 -4.50 7.38 15.97
C ASN A 316 -3.73 7.71 17.26
N GLU A 317 -4.03 6.98 18.33
CA GLU A 317 -3.35 7.13 19.63
C GLU A 317 -1.83 7.04 19.50
N LEU A 318 -1.34 6.01 18.79
CA LEU A 318 0.09 5.79 18.63
C LEU A 318 0.77 6.81 17.68
N SER A 319 0.02 7.37 16.74
CA SER A 319 0.48 8.50 15.90
C SER A 319 0.65 9.76 16.73
N GLU A 320 -0.36 10.13 17.51
CA GLU A 320 -0.32 11.29 18.44
C GLU A 320 0.81 11.15 19.48
N GLU A 321 1.02 9.95 20.00
CA GLU A 321 2.13 9.64 20.92
C GLU A 321 3.50 9.52 20.23
N ARG A 322 3.56 9.64 18.92
CA ARG A 322 4.77 9.45 18.10
C ARG A 322 5.45 8.09 18.36
N VAL A 323 4.67 7.04 18.54
CA VAL A 323 5.16 5.65 18.63
C VAL A 323 5.26 5.05 17.24
N ILE A 324 4.30 5.39 16.37
CA ILE A 324 4.32 5.04 14.94
C ILE A 324 4.41 6.29 14.09
N ASP A 325 4.95 6.15 12.90
CA ASP A 325 4.95 7.17 11.86
C ASP A 325 4.80 6.53 10.50
N TYR A 326 4.71 7.34 9.48
CA TYR A 326 4.69 6.92 8.10
C TYR A 326 5.84 7.59 7.34
N ALA A 327 6.76 6.81 6.83
CA ALA A 327 7.93 7.33 6.13
C ALA A 327 7.78 7.21 4.62
N VAL A 328 8.04 8.30 3.91
CA VAL A 328 8.36 8.31 2.47
C VAL A 328 9.86 8.53 2.36
N ILE A 329 10.56 7.56 1.77
CA ILE A 329 12.02 7.51 1.69
C ILE A 329 12.41 7.52 0.23
N LYS A 330 13.25 8.50 -0.15
CA LYS A 330 13.88 8.60 -1.46
C LYS A 330 15.37 8.29 -1.37
N ALA A 331 15.85 7.49 -2.28
CA ALA A 331 17.28 7.17 -2.42
C ALA A 331 17.67 7.02 -3.89
N THR A 332 18.97 7.08 -4.16
CA THR A 332 19.56 6.81 -5.49
C THR A 332 20.59 5.70 -5.41
N LYS A 333 20.84 5.09 -6.57
CA LYS A 333 21.93 4.12 -6.76
C LYS A 333 23.22 4.83 -7.12
#